data_5ee02a04597d6516751411ba2b8c96c7
#
_entry.id   5ee02a04597d6516751411ba2b8c96c7
#
_cell.length_a   1.000
_cell.length_b   1.000
_cell.length_c   1.000
_cell.angle_alpha   90.00
_cell.angle_beta   90.00
_cell.angle_gamma   90.00
#
_symmetry.space_group_name_H-M   'P 1'
#
loop_
_entity.id
_entity.type
_entity.pdbx_description
1 polymer ?
#
loop_
_entity_poly.entity_id
_entity_poly.type
_entity_poly.pdbx_seq_one_letter_code
_entity_poly.pdbx_strand_id
1 'polypeptide(L)'
;CKTSQKSASSEVTFFKLTESVHQWQQPIGDWKEVGVIQLRDGDNSAFKVEKGRGIFLNHPDAQTVNLLSHAQHGDVSLHVEFTVPEGSNSGVYLQGRYEVQVLDSWGKTDIGHGDCGGIYQRWIGGRGLEGHAPKINASLPPGEWQSFDIVFRAPRFNQSGEKIENARFLKVVHNGVPVHHNVSLNGPTRSASFDDEQPLGPIMLQGDHGPVAYRNIIVRPLNLD
;
A
#
# COMPACT_ATOMS: atom_id res chain seq x y z
N CYS A 1 32.43 22.46 -35.80
CA CYS A 1 32.23 22.19 -34.38
C CYS A 1 30.82 21.65 -34.19
N LYS A 2 30.69 20.33 -33.99
CA LYS A 2 29.43 19.72 -33.57
C LYS A 2 29.45 19.64 -32.05
N THR A 3 28.68 20.48 -31.39
CA THR A 3 28.40 20.40 -29.96
C THR A 3 27.45 19.24 -29.70
N SER A 4 27.98 18.16 -29.12
CA SER A 4 27.21 17.04 -28.61
C SER A 4 26.46 17.49 -27.36
N GLN A 5 25.12 17.62 -27.45
CA GLN A 5 24.27 17.74 -26.27
C GLN A 5 24.25 16.37 -25.60
N LYS A 6 24.90 16.26 -24.44
CA LYS A 6 24.69 15.17 -23.50
C LYS A 6 23.25 15.31 -22.96
N SER A 7 22.38 14.34 -23.29
CA SER A 7 21.11 14.19 -22.60
C SER A 7 21.41 13.90 -21.13
N ALA A 8 21.01 14.81 -20.24
CA ALA A 8 20.98 14.54 -18.81
C ALA A 8 20.00 13.39 -18.58
N SER A 9 20.51 12.23 -18.17
CA SER A 9 19.66 11.18 -17.60
C SER A 9 19.07 11.77 -16.31
N SER A 10 17.75 11.99 -16.28
CA SER A 10 17.06 12.36 -15.05
C SER A 10 17.26 11.20 -14.07
N GLU A 11 18.07 11.41 -13.05
CA GLU A 11 18.14 10.49 -11.91
C GLU A 11 16.72 10.36 -11.37
N VAL A 12 16.15 9.15 -11.45
CA VAL A 12 14.84 8.84 -10.85
C VAL A 12 15.02 8.92 -9.34
N THR A 13 14.63 10.05 -8.78
CA THR A 13 14.69 10.27 -7.32
C THR A 13 13.70 9.30 -6.67
N PHE A 14 14.19 8.38 -5.87
CA PHE A 14 13.35 7.54 -5.02
C PHE A 14 13.44 8.01 -3.57
N PHE A 15 12.42 7.72 -2.76
CA PHE A 15 12.44 7.94 -1.32
C PHE A 15 11.94 6.72 -0.57
N LYS A 16 12.46 6.52 0.63
CA LYS A 16 12.05 5.45 1.54
C LYS A 16 11.21 6.03 2.66
N LEU A 17 10.07 5.40 2.95
CA LEU A 17 9.17 5.81 4.02
C LEU A 17 9.44 5.11 5.36
N THR A 18 10.49 4.29 5.43
CA THR A 18 10.89 3.55 6.65
C THR A 18 12.16 4.09 7.31
N GLU A 19 12.60 5.29 6.94
CA GLU A 19 13.82 5.88 7.52
C GLU A 19 13.54 6.68 8.80
N SER A 20 12.30 7.16 9.00
CA SER A 20 11.94 7.96 10.16
C SER A 20 10.42 8.09 10.32
N VAL A 21 9.95 8.08 11.58
CA VAL A 21 8.56 8.42 11.94
C VAL A 21 8.15 9.84 11.49
N HIS A 22 9.12 10.75 11.30
CA HIS A 22 8.86 12.11 10.82
C HIS A 22 8.45 12.19 9.34
N GLN A 23 8.49 11.08 8.60
CA GLN A 23 7.97 11.02 7.24
C GLN A 23 6.44 10.88 7.19
N TRP A 24 5.81 10.65 8.35
CA TRP A 24 4.39 10.42 8.52
C TRP A 24 3.69 11.59 9.22
N GLN A 25 2.46 11.87 8.79
CA GLN A 25 1.61 12.92 9.36
C GLN A 25 1.20 12.55 10.78
N GLN A 26 1.08 13.56 11.63
CA GLN A 26 0.66 13.38 13.02
C GLN A 26 -0.88 13.50 13.15
N PRO A 27 -1.49 12.80 14.10
CA PRO A 27 -0.89 11.86 15.04
C PRO A 27 -0.59 10.49 14.42
N ILE A 28 0.52 9.84 14.83
CA ILE A 28 0.85 8.47 14.40
C ILE A 28 0.27 7.39 15.32
N GLY A 29 -0.48 7.76 16.37
CA GLY A 29 -1.01 6.78 17.33
C GLY A 29 0.09 5.91 17.95
N ASP A 30 -0.14 4.59 17.98
CA ASP A 30 0.78 3.60 18.58
C ASP A 30 1.86 3.09 17.61
N TRP A 31 1.91 3.61 16.38
CA TRP A 31 2.93 3.23 15.43
C TRP A 31 4.32 3.54 15.97
N LYS A 32 5.19 2.57 15.88
CA LYS A 32 6.57 2.66 16.38
C LYS A 32 7.55 1.89 15.52
N GLU A 33 8.82 2.29 15.59
CA GLU A 33 9.91 1.49 15.04
C GLU A 33 10.31 0.38 15.99
N VAL A 34 10.55 -0.80 15.41
CA VAL A 34 11.10 -1.98 16.08
C VAL A 34 12.23 -2.58 15.26
N GLY A 35 13.08 -3.40 15.87
CA GLY A 35 14.21 -4.04 15.19
C GLY A 35 13.94 -5.47 14.75
N VAL A 36 13.19 -6.21 15.56
CA VAL A 36 12.82 -7.61 15.29
C VAL A 36 11.33 -7.77 15.53
N ILE A 37 10.70 -8.58 14.70
CA ILE A 37 9.31 -8.98 14.82
C ILE A 37 9.17 -10.47 14.51
N GLN A 38 8.40 -11.17 15.32
CA GLN A 38 8.09 -12.60 15.18
C GLN A 38 6.68 -12.82 15.70
N LEU A 39 6.03 -13.94 15.35
CA LEU A 39 4.82 -14.34 16.04
C LEU A 39 5.12 -14.59 17.53
N ARG A 40 4.15 -14.31 18.38
CA ARG A 40 4.24 -14.54 19.82
C ARG A 40 4.22 -16.04 20.09
N ASP A 41 5.10 -16.50 20.97
CA ASP A 41 5.14 -17.91 21.36
C ASP A 41 3.78 -18.35 21.92
N GLY A 42 3.14 -19.33 21.28
CA GLY A 42 1.83 -19.86 21.66
C GLY A 42 0.61 -19.00 21.27
N ASP A 43 0.81 -17.91 20.54
CA ASP A 43 -0.26 -17.01 20.08
C ASP A 43 0.05 -16.45 18.69
N ASN A 44 -0.41 -17.12 17.65
CA ASN A 44 -0.19 -16.72 16.25
C ASN A 44 -0.95 -15.45 15.84
N SER A 45 -1.86 -14.93 16.67
CA SER A 45 -2.64 -13.72 16.38
C SER A 45 -1.94 -12.42 16.82
N ALA A 46 -0.75 -12.51 17.40
CA ALA A 46 -0.01 -11.38 17.94
C ALA A 46 1.48 -11.46 17.64
N PHE A 47 2.15 -10.31 17.74
CA PHE A 47 3.59 -10.20 17.57
C PHE A 47 4.34 -10.10 18.90
N LYS A 48 5.51 -10.72 18.95
CA LYS A 48 6.61 -10.46 19.87
C LYS A 48 7.63 -9.58 19.19
N VAL A 49 8.07 -8.53 19.85
CA VAL A 49 8.94 -7.52 19.24
C VAL A 49 10.15 -7.18 20.10
N GLU A 50 11.25 -6.78 19.47
CA GLU A 50 12.43 -6.27 20.12
C GLU A 50 12.70 -4.82 19.69
N LYS A 51 13.29 -4.03 20.58
CA LYS A 51 13.67 -2.65 20.28
C LYS A 51 14.65 -2.60 19.10
N GLY A 52 14.51 -1.59 18.25
CA GLY A 52 15.37 -1.38 17.10
C GLY A 52 14.77 -0.42 16.11
N ARG A 53 15.23 -0.51 14.86
CA ARG A 53 14.79 0.35 13.75
C ARG A 53 14.58 -0.46 12.48
N GLY A 54 13.89 0.16 11.52
CA GLY A 54 13.72 -0.37 10.16
C GLY A 54 12.42 -1.11 9.93
N ILE A 55 11.66 -1.41 10.98
CA ILE A 55 10.33 -2.02 10.89
C ILE A 55 9.33 -1.08 11.57
N PHE A 56 8.29 -0.69 10.86
CA PHE A 56 7.15 0.06 11.39
C PHE A 56 6.05 -0.91 11.80
N LEU A 57 5.73 -0.94 13.08
CA LEU A 57 4.67 -1.75 13.67
C LEU A 57 3.55 -0.83 14.17
N ASN A 58 2.30 -1.13 13.80
CA ASN A 58 1.15 -0.38 14.31
C ASN A 58 0.87 -0.71 15.79
N HIS A 59 0.69 -1.98 16.10
CA HIS A 59 0.55 -2.50 17.47
C HIS A 59 0.86 -4.00 17.48
N PRO A 60 1.41 -4.58 18.55
CA PRO A 60 1.74 -6.00 18.58
C PRO A 60 0.53 -6.93 18.63
N ASP A 61 -0.62 -6.47 19.15
CA ASP A 61 -1.84 -7.28 19.38
C ASP A 61 -3.14 -6.44 19.32
N ALA A 62 -3.11 -5.25 18.75
CA ALA A 62 -4.26 -4.36 18.64
C ALA A 62 -4.23 -3.55 17.33
N GLN A 63 -5.06 -2.54 17.24
CA GLN A 63 -5.19 -1.60 16.14
C GLN A 63 -4.93 -0.17 16.62
N THR A 64 -4.58 0.72 15.69
CA THR A 64 -4.34 2.14 15.95
C THR A 64 -4.83 2.99 14.75
N VAL A 65 -4.37 4.23 14.63
CA VAL A 65 -4.74 5.12 13.52
C VAL A 65 -4.05 4.70 12.21
N ASN A 66 -4.60 5.14 11.07
CA ASN A 66 -3.95 5.02 9.77
C ASN A 66 -2.77 5.98 9.67
N LEU A 67 -1.67 5.56 9.03
CA LEU A 67 -0.53 6.41 8.73
C LEU A 67 -0.65 7.01 7.33
N LEU A 68 -0.49 8.34 7.21
CA LEU A 68 -0.38 9.03 5.93
C LEU A 68 1.02 9.63 5.77
N SER A 69 1.66 9.43 4.62
CA SER A 69 2.96 10.06 4.35
C SER A 69 2.83 11.57 4.16
N HIS A 70 3.87 12.35 4.56
CA HIS A 70 3.96 13.76 4.18
C HIS A 70 4.21 13.93 2.68
N ALA A 71 5.07 13.06 2.12
CA ALA A 71 5.30 13.05 0.68
C ALA A 71 4.06 12.59 -0.08
N GLN A 72 3.74 13.29 -1.16
CA GLN A 72 2.66 12.96 -2.07
C GLN A 72 3.23 12.42 -3.38
N HIS A 73 2.45 11.60 -4.06
CA HIS A 73 2.81 11.03 -5.35
C HIS A 73 1.66 11.12 -6.34
N GLY A 74 2.02 11.19 -7.63
CA GLY A 74 1.14 10.92 -8.76
C GLY A 74 1.35 9.49 -9.26
N ASP A 75 1.88 9.36 -10.47
CA ASP A 75 2.32 8.06 -11.00
C ASP A 75 3.49 7.54 -10.18
N VAL A 76 3.48 6.26 -9.88
CA VAL A 76 4.46 5.70 -8.95
C VAL A 76 4.72 4.22 -9.19
N SER A 77 5.97 3.80 -8.96
CA SER A 77 6.32 2.44 -8.62
C SER A 77 6.55 2.38 -7.11
N LEU A 78 5.79 1.55 -6.43
CA LEU A 78 5.88 1.30 -4.99
C LEU A 78 6.34 -0.12 -4.74
N HIS A 79 7.40 -0.29 -3.94
CA HIS A 79 7.73 -1.54 -3.29
C HIS A 79 7.45 -1.42 -1.80
N VAL A 80 6.80 -2.42 -1.22
CA VAL A 80 6.51 -2.48 0.22
C VAL A 80 6.57 -3.92 0.70
N GLU A 81 7.28 -4.14 1.81
CA GLU A 81 7.23 -5.41 2.52
C GLU A 81 6.36 -5.29 3.77
N PHE A 82 5.59 -6.32 4.04
CA PHE A 82 4.68 -6.39 5.20
C PHE A 82 4.64 -7.79 5.79
N THR A 83 4.21 -7.87 7.04
CA THR A 83 3.85 -9.12 7.71
C THR A 83 2.64 -8.91 8.59
N VAL A 84 1.79 -9.92 8.67
CA VAL A 84 0.58 -9.94 9.50
C VAL A 84 0.54 -11.23 10.32
N PRO A 85 0.02 -11.21 11.56
CA PRO A 85 -0.28 -12.41 12.31
C PRO A 85 -1.60 -13.03 11.81
N GLU A 86 -1.96 -14.19 12.36
CA GLU A 86 -3.18 -14.92 12.02
C GLU A 86 -4.44 -14.06 12.21
N GLY A 87 -5.29 -14.04 11.17
CA GLY A 87 -6.56 -13.33 11.14
C GLY A 87 -6.45 -11.80 11.03
N SER A 88 -5.24 -11.23 10.89
CA SER A 88 -5.06 -9.79 10.85
C SER A 88 -5.35 -9.19 9.47
N ASN A 89 -5.72 -7.90 9.49
CA ASN A 89 -6.16 -7.11 8.34
C ASN A 89 -5.49 -5.73 8.35
N SER A 90 -5.11 -5.25 7.18
CA SER A 90 -4.55 -3.94 6.90
C SER A 90 -4.74 -3.59 5.42
N GLY A 91 -4.16 -2.48 4.95
CA GLY A 91 -4.20 -2.07 3.55
C GLY A 91 -3.08 -1.10 3.20
N VAL A 92 -2.64 -1.14 1.94
CA VAL A 92 -1.73 -0.17 1.34
C VAL A 92 -2.50 0.66 0.33
N TYR A 93 -2.65 1.95 0.63
CA TYR A 93 -3.43 2.87 -0.21
C TYR A 93 -2.52 3.80 -1.01
N LEU A 94 -2.68 3.78 -2.33
CA LEU A 94 -2.08 4.77 -3.23
C LEU A 94 -2.92 6.06 -3.17
N GLN A 95 -2.23 7.20 -3.06
CA GLN A 95 -2.86 8.53 -2.88
C GLN A 95 -3.81 8.64 -1.67
N GLY A 96 -3.72 7.72 -0.70
CA GLY A 96 -4.69 7.62 0.41
C GLY A 96 -6.11 7.26 -0.03
N ARG A 97 -6.29 6.75 -1.25
CA ARG A 97 -7.58 6.52 -1.93
C ARG A 97 -7.78 5.12 -2.46
N TYR A 98 -6.75 4.48 -2.99
CA TYR A 98 -6.87 3.26 -3.77
C TYR A 98 -6.12 2.12 -3.09
N GLU A 99 -6.85 1.17 -2.55
CA GLU A 99 -6.35 0.11 -1.69
C GLU A 99 -5.93 -1.14 -2.44
N VAL A 100 -4.74 -1.62 -2.11
CA VAL A 100 -4.35 -3.01 -2.26
C VAL A 100 -4.41 -3.65 -0.87
N GLN A 101 -5.27 -4.66 -0.75
CA GLN A 101 -5.60 -5.32 0.52
C GLN A 101 -4.43 -6.08 1.10
N VAL A 102 -4.22 -5.94 2.41
CA VAL A 102 -3.34 -6.76 3.24
C VAL A 102 -4.20 -7.56 4.21
N LEU A 103 -4.19 -8.87 4.10
CA LEU A 103 -4.99 -9.78 4.94
C LEU A 103 -4.22 -11.08 5.14
N ASP A 104 -4.40 -11.72 6.28
CA ASP A 104 -4.05 -13.12 6.40
C ASP A 104 -5.02 -13.96 5.53
N SER A 105 -4.54 -14.27 4.33
CA SER A 105 -5.27 -15.10 3.35
C SER A 105 -4.58 -16.44 3.10
N TRP A 106 -3.62 -16.82 3.96
CA TRP A 106 -2.90 -18.08 3.81
C TRP A 106 -3.83 -19.28 3.73
N GLY A 107 -3.60 -20.14 2.75
CA GLY A 107 -4.38 -21.36 2.55
C GLY A 107 -5.80 -21.19 1.98
N LYS A 108 -6.27 -19.95 1.76
CA LYS A 108 -7.58 -19.72 1.12
C LYS A 108 -7.55 -20.11 -0.35
N THR A 109 -8.58 -20.84 -0.79
CA THR A 109 -8.78 -21.25 -2.18
C THR A 109 -9.87 -20.45 -2.89
N ASP A 110 -10.88 -19.99 -2.15
CA ASP A 110 -11.91 -19.07 -2.64
C ASP A 110 -11.53 -17.65 -2.21
N ILE A 111 -11.03 -16.86 -3.15
CA ILE A 111 -10.47 -15.53 -2.91
C ILE A 111 -11.30 -14.45 -3.56
N GLY A 112 -11.54 -13.37 -2.82
CA GLY A 112 -12.28 -12.19 -3.25
C GLY A 112 -11.41 -10.93 -3.28
N HIS A 113 -12.03 -9.80 -3.58
CA HIS A 113 -11.37 -8.49 -3.54
C HIS A 113 -10.90 -8.07 -2.13
N GLY A 114 -11.45 -8.67 -1.09
CA GLY A 114 -11.06 -8.46 0.31
C GLY A 114 -9.90 -9.34 0.78
N ASP A 115 -9.38 -10.24 -0.06
CA ASP A 115 -8.23 -11.06 0.28
C ASP A 115 -6.92 -10.38 -0.11
N CYS A 116 -5.81 -10.86 0.45
CA CYS A 116 -4.49 -10.26 0.28
C CYS A 116 -4.11 -10.09 -1.19
N GLY A 117 -3.70 -8.88 -1.56
CA GLY A 117 -3.42 -8.50 -2.93
C GLY A 117 -4.64 -8.13 -3.76
N GLY A 118 -5.87 -8.23 -3.21
CA GLY A 118 -7.08 -7.74 -3.85
C GLY A 118 -7.08 -6.20 -3.97
N ILE A 119 -7.71 -5.67 -5.01
CA ILE A 119 -8.06 -4.25 -5.09
C ILE A 119 -9.44 -4.10 -4.45
N TYR A 120 -9.48 -3.39 -3.31
CA TYR A 120 -10.70 -3.36 -2.51
C TYR A 120 -11.85 -2.68 -3.22
N GLN A 121 -13.07 -3.00 -2.81
CA GLN A 121 -14.29 -2.45 -3.39
C GLN A 121 -14.50 -0.97 -3.01
N ARG A 122 -15.21 -0.25 -3.86
CA ARG A 122 -15.82 1.04 -3.52
C ARG A 122 -17.07 0.81 -2.68
N TRP A 123 -17.47 1.84 -1.91
CA TRP A 123 -18.70 1.77 -1.12
C TRP A 123 -19.65 2.89 -1.54
N ILE A 124 -20.73 2.55 -2.24
CA ILE A 124 -21.66 3.52 -2.82
C ILE A 124 -23.11 3.11 -2.51
N GLY A 125 -23.87 4.02 -1.93
CA GLY A 125 -25.28 3.78 -1.63
C GLY A 125 -25.52 2.59 -0.67
N GLY A 126 -24.60 2.39 0.29
CA GLY A 126 -24.73 1.33 1.30
C GLY A 126 -24.28 -0.06 0.83
N ARG A 127 -23.65 -0.19 -0.34
CA ARG A 127 -23.17 -1.47 -0.90
C ARG A 127 -21.78 -1.37 -1.52
N GLY A 128 -21.06 -2.49 -1.51
CA GLY A 128 -19.77 -2.63 -2.18
C GLY A 128 -19.92 -2.84 -3.68
N LEU A 129 -19.06 -2.19 -4.45
CA LEU A 129 -19.01 -2.25 -5.92
C LEU A 129 -17.56 -2.28 -6.40
N GLU A 130 -17.33 -2.87 -7.58
CA GLU A 130 -16.08 -2.72 -8.35
C GLU A 130 -14.80 -3.20 -7.65
N GLY A 131 -14.91 -4.17 -6.74
CA GLY A 131 -13.73 -4.83 -6.18
C GLY A 131 -13.15 -5.87 -7.15
N HIS A 132 -11.83 -6.08 -7.11
CA HIS A 132 -11.12 -7.03 -7.97
C HIS A 132 -10.35 -8.04 -7.12
N ALA A 133 -10.75 -9.31 -7.21
CA ALA A 133 -9.99 -10.39 -6.59
C ALA A 133 -8.60 -10.53 -7.24
N PRO A 134 -7.55 -10.89 -6.50
CA PRO A 134 -6.28 -11.24 -7.11
C PRO A 134 -6.46 -12.48 -7.99
N LYS A 135 -5.68 -12.59 -9.07
CA LYS A 135 -5.77 -13.74 -10.00
C LYS A 135 -5.42 -15.07 -9.34
N ILE A 136 -4.60 -15.02 -8.33
CA ILE A 136 -4.15 -16.18 -7.55
C ILE A 136 -3.83 -15.71 -6.13
N ASN A 137 -4.05 -16.57 -5.15
CA ASN A 137 -3.58 -16.35 -3.78
C ASN A 137 -2.07 -16.60 -3.71
N ALA A 138 -1.29 -15.54 -3.55
CA ALA A 138 0.16 -15.60 -3.40
C ALA A 138 0.61 -15.37 -1.96
N SER A 139 -0.33 -15.45 -0.98
CA SER A 139 -0.04 -15.21 0.44
C SER A 139 0.90 -16.27 1.01
N LEU A 140 1.77 -15.85 1.91
CA LEU A 140 2.60 -16.71 2.75
C LEU A 140 1.93 -16.90 4.13
N PRO A 141 2.38 -17.88 4.93
CA PRO A 141 1.88 -18.08 6.29
C PRO A 141 1.94 -16.82 7.16
N PRO A 142 1.05 -16.65 8.15
CA PRO A 142 1.15 -15.60 9.15
C PRO A 142 2.55 -15.49 9.74
N GLY A 143 3.03 -14.26 9.96
CA GLY A 143 4.36 -13.98 10.48
C GLY A 143 5.48 -13.98 9.43
N GLU A 144 5.26 -14.54 8.25
CA GLU A 144 6.21 -14.46 7.14
C GLU A 144 6.16 -13.07 6.46
N TRP A 145 7.35 -12.58 6.04
CA TRP A 145 7.44 -11.34 5.30
C TRP A 145 6.99 -11.54 3.86
N GLN A 146 6.10 -10.69 3.42
CA GLN A 146 5.49 -10.63 2.10
C GLN A 146 5.80 -9.30 1.43
N SER A 147 5.65 -9.22 0.12
CA SER A 147 5.91 -7.98 -0.61
C SER A 147 4.83 -7.68 -1.65
N PHE A 148 4.56 -6.38 -1.83
CA PHE A 148 3.92 -5.86 -3.03
C PHE A 148 4.91 -5.04 -3.85
N ASP A 149 4.89 -5.28 -5.18
CA ASP A 149 5.46 -4.38 -6.18
C ASP A 149 4.30 -3.85 -7.04
N ILE A 150 4.06 -2.54 -6.96
CA ILE A 150 2.91 -1.88 -7.55
C ILE A 150 3.37 -0.85 -8.55
N VAL A 151 2.78 -0.84 -9.76
CA VAL A 151 2.87 0.27 -10.69
C VAL A 151 1.49 0.90 -10.82
N PHE A 152 1.39 2.14 -10.38
CA PHE A 152 0.15 2.89 -10.32
C PHE A 152 0.23 4.14 -11.20
N ARG A 153 -0.82 4.37 -11.99
CA ARG A 153 -1.05 5.59 -12.77
C ARG A 153 -2.15 6.39 -12.10
N ALA A 154 -1.84 7.62 -11.71
CA ALA A 154 -2.77 8.55 -11.09
C ALA A 154 -3.89 8.96 -12.06
N PRO A 155 -5.06 9.40 -11.57
CA PRO A 155 -6.10 9.94 -12.41
C PRO A 155 -5.60 11.21 -13.13
N ARG A 156 -6.16 11.49 -14.31
CA ARG A 156 -5.83 12.69 -15.08
C ARG A 156 -6.96 13.70 -15.03
N PHE A 157 -6.59 14.95 -15.02
CA PHE A 157 -7.50 16.09 -14.96
C PHE A 157 -7.18 17.08 -16.06
N ASN A 158 -8.20 17.72 -16.62
CA ASN A 158 -8.04 18.83 -17.55
C ASN A 158 -7.70 20.14 -16.81
N GLN A 159 -7.50 21.22 -17.57
CA GLN A 159 -7.20 22.55 -17.00
C GLN A 159 -8.34 23.12 -16.13
N SER A 160 -9.57 22.66 -16.32
CA SER A 160 -10.74 23.03 -15.49
C SER A 160 -10.85 22.22 -14.23
N GLY A 161 -9.95 21.26 -13.97
CA GLY A 161 -9.99 20.38 -12.81
C GLY A 161 -10.97 19.22 -12.93
N GLU A 162 -11.54 18.96 -14.10
CA GLU A 162 -12.43 17.84 -14.35
C GLU A 162 -11.60 16.58 -14.63
N LYS A 163 -11.97 15.46 -13.99
CA LYS A 163 -11.30 14.18 -14.24
C LYS A 163 -11.60 13.70 -15.68
N ILE A 164 -10.54 13.48 -16.46
CA ILE A 164 -10.61 13.00 -17.85
C ILE A 164 -10.16 11.55 -18.01
N GLU A 165 -9.37 11.03 -17.07
CA GLU A 165 -8.98 9.61 -17.04
C GLU A 165 -8.97 9.09 -15.62
N ASN A 166 -9.38 7.84 -15.47
CA ASN A 166 -9.41 7.13 -14.19
C ASN A 166 -7.99 6.78 -13.72
N ALA A 167 -7.83 6.69 -12.40
CA ALA A 167 -6.69 6.04 -11.79
C ALA A 167 -6.61 4.57 -12.23
N ARG A 168 -5.39 3.99 -12.20
CA ARG A 168 -5.18 2.65 -12.73
C ARG A 168 -4.03 1.93 -12.03
N PHE A 169 -4.27 0.73 -11.56
CA PHE A 169 -3.21 -0.21 -11.24
C PHE A 169 -2.72 -0.87 -12.53
N LEU A 170 -1.59 -0.44 -13.05
CA LEU A 170 -1.00 -1.03 -14.25
C LEU A 170 -0.47 -2.43 -13.95
N LYS A 171 0.06 -2.62 -12.75
CA LYS A 171 0.59 -3.90 -12.28
C LYS A 171 0.53 -3.96 -10.76
N VAL A 172 0.12 -5.10 -10.21
CA VAL A 172 0.32 -5.48 -8.82
C VAL A 172 0.93 -6.87 -8.80
N VAL A 173 2.08 -6.99 -8.16
CA VAL A 173 2.79 -8.25 -7.93
C VAL A 173 2.80 -8.51 -6.44
N HIS A 174 2.39 -9.70 -6.02
CA HIS A 174 2.42 -10.18 -4.65
C HIS A 174 3.41 -11.33 -4.56
N ASN A 175 4.46 -11.20 -3.75
CA ASN A 175 5.51 -12.21 -3.57
C ASN A 175 6.11 -12.70 -4.91
N GLY A 176 6.37 -11.79 -5.84
CA GLY A 176 6.89 -12.11 -7.17
C GLY A 176 5.85 -12.61 -8.18
N VAL A 177 4.59 -12.84 -7.76
CA VAL A 177 3.51 -13.33 -8.63
C VAL A 177 2.62 -12.18 -9.09
N PRO A 178 2.44 -11.93 -10.41
CA PRO A 178 1.52 -10.92 -10.92
C PRO A 178 0.06 -11.26 -10.60
N VAL A 179 -0.57 -10.47 -9.72
CA VAL A 179 -1.97 -10.69 -9.29
C VAL A 179 -2.96 -9.77 -10.00
N HIS A 180 -2.53 -8.57 -10.43
CA HIS A 180 -3.34 -7.68 -11.27
C HIS A 180 -2.54 -7.11 -12.43
N HIS A 181 -3.25 -6.81 -13.51
CA HIS A 181 -2.72 -6.11 -14.67
C HIS A 181 -3.80 -5.18 -15.25
N ASN A 182 -3.47 -3.89 -15.38
CA ASN A 182 -4.26 -2.87 -16.06
C ASN A 182 -5.70 -2.72 -15.52
N VAL A 183 -5.86 -2.62 -14.19
CA VAL A 183 -7.16 -2.43 -13.53
C VAL A 183 -7.48 -0.95 -13.42
N SER A 184 -8.58 -0.50 -14.01
CA SER A 184 -9.09 0.87 -13.94
C SER A 184 -9.97 1.05 -12.71
N LEU A 185 -9.89 2.22 -12.08
CA LEU A 185 -10.59 2.54 -10.83
C LEU A 185 -11.50 3.74 -11.04
N ASN A 186 -12.80 3.57 -10.89
CA ASN A 186 -13.78 4.65 -11.09
C ASN A 186 -13.83 5.67 -9.93
N GLY A 187 -13.08 5.46 -8.87
CA GLY A 187 -12.99 6.35 -7.71
C GLY A 187 -12.34 5.67 -6.51
N PRO A 188 -12.26 6.38 -5.35
CA PRO A 188 -11.66 5.85 -4.12
C PRO A 188 -12.30 4.55 -3.65
N THR A 189 -11.49 3.64 -3.13
CA THR A 189 -11.97 2.41 -2.50
C THR A 189 -12.57 2.71 -1.11
N ARG A 190 -13.30 1.76 -0.54
CA ARG A 190 -13.89 1.90 0.79
C ARG A 190 -12.81 2.21 1.83
N SER A 191 -13.16 3.03 2.82
CA SER A 191 -12.26 3.44 3.91
C SER A 191 -11.04 4.26 3.49
N ALA A 192 -11.07 4.83 2.28
CA ALA A 192 -10.10 5.83 1.86
C ALA A 192 -10.08 7.03 2.82
N SER A 193 -8.92 7.69 2.97
CA SER A 193 -8.81 8.92 3.76
C SER A 193 -9.44 10.14 3.08
N PHE A 194 -9.73 10.04 1.79
CA PHE A 194 -10.30 11.14 0.98
C PHE A 194 -11.39 10.59 0.07
N ASP A 195 -12.51 11.31 -0.02
CA ASP A 195 -13.66 10.94 -0.85
C ASP A 195 -13.55 11.49 -2.29
N ASP A 196 -12.69 12.48 -2.51
CA ASP A 196 -12.39 13.09 -3.81
C ASP A 196 -11.29 12.34 -4.55
N GLU A 197 -11.05 12.69 -5.80
CA GLU A 197 -9.87 12.26 -6.55
C GLU A 197 -9.01 13.47 -6.90
N GLN A 198 -7.69 13.32 -6.80
CA GLN A 198 -6.71 14.38 -7.04
C GLN A 198 -5.51 13.83 -7.85
N PRO A 199 -4.77 14.69 -8.56
CA PRO A 199 -3.58 14.24 -9.29
C PRO A 199 -2.44 13.76 -8.38
N LEU A 200 -2.43 14.19 -7.11
CA LEU A 200 -1.44 13.82 -6.10
C LEU A 200 -2.13 13.39 -4.80
N GLY A 201 -1.47 12.52 -4.06
CA GLY A 201 -1.88 12.12 -2.72
C GLY A 201 -0.81 11.33 -1.98
N PRO A 202 -0.98 11.11 -0.66
CA PRO A 202 -0.03 10.39 0.17
C PRO A 202 -0.12 8.87 -0.01
N ILE A 203 0.93 8.14 0.35
CA ILE A 203 0.80 6.74 0.70
C ILE A 203 0.09 6.66 2.05
N MET A 204 -0.90 5.76 2.18
CA MET A 204 -1.51 5.44 3.47
C MET A 204 -1.30 3.96 3.79
N LEU A 205 -0.93 3.70 5.05
CA LEU A 205 -0.91 2.37 5.64
C LEU A 205 -2.05 2.26 6.64
N GLN A 206 -2.91 1.28 6.45
CA GLN A 206 -4.05 1.09 7.35
C GLN A 206 -3.60 0.49 8.68
N GLY A 207 -4.01 1.11 9.78
CA GLY A 207 -3.63 0.71 11.14
C GLY A 207 -4.80 0.26 12.01
N ASP A 208 -6.04 0.44 11.57
CA ASP A 208 -7.26 0.34 12.37
C ASP A 208 -8.00 -1.00 12.27
N HIS A 209 -7.35 -2.05 11.68
CA HIS A 209 -8.01 -3.34 11.45
C HIS A 209 -7.27 -4.55 12.02
N GLY A 210 -6.11 -4.39 12.61
CA GLY A 210 -5.35 -5.46 13.26
C GLY A 210 -3.85 -5.20 13.28
N PRO A 211 -3.06 -6.06 13.93
CA PRO A 211 -1.62 -5.95 13.98
C PRO A 211 -0.99 -6.11 12.59
N VAL A 212 -0.10 -5.19 12.22
CA VAL A 212 0.64 -5.25 10.95
C VAL A 212 2.00 -4.59 11.12
N ALA A 213 2.99 -5.13 10.45
CA ALA A 213 4.29 -4.50 10.37
C ALA A 213 4.71 -4.31 8.91
N TYR A 214 5.38 -3.18 8.66
CA TYR A 214 5.89 -2.78 7.36
C TYR A 214 7.38 -2.48 7.40
N ARG A 215 8.09 -2.78 6.31
CA ARG A 215 9.49 -2.38 6.11
C ARG A 215 9.76 -2.18 4.61
N ASN A 216 10.92 -1.66 4.28
CA ASN A 216 11.39 -1.49 2.90
C ASN A 216 10.36 -0.81 1.98
N ILE A 217 9.69 0.26 2.47
CA ILE A 217 8.74 1.03 1.67
C ILE A 217 9.53 1.98 0.77
N ILE A 218 9.59 1.67 -0.53
CA ILE A 218 10.37 2.40 -1.52
C ILE A 218 9.43 2.97 -2.57
N VAL A 219 9.38 4.29 -2.65
CA VAL A 219 8.52 5.03 -3.57
C VAL A 219 9.38 5.64 -4.69
N ARG A 220 9.07 5.30 -5.93
CA ARG A 220 9.72 5.85 -7.13
C ARG A 220 8.68 6.56 -7.98
N PRO A 221 8.68 7.90 -8.01
CA PRO A 221 7.84 8.66 -8.93
C PRO A 221 8.10 8.23 -10.37
N LEU A 222 7.03 8.12 -11.15
CA LEU A 222 7.05 7.81 -12.56
C LEU A 222 6.44 8.96 -13.36
N ASN A 223 6.67 8.96 -14.66
CA ASN A 223 5.96 9.78 -15.62
C ASN A 223 5.37 8.82 -16.66
N LEU A 224 4.08 8.56 -16.55
CA LEU A 224 3.32 7.62 -17.38
C LEU A 224 2.33 8.43 -18.21
N ASP A 225 2.74 8.85 -19.39
CA ASP A 225 1.92 9.59 -20.36
C ASP A 225 0.79 8.71 -20.95
#